data_9d0663bbef804bc5ded4149d2ff6db50
#
_entry.id   9d0663bbef804bc5ded4149d2ff6db50
#
_cell.length_a   1.000
_cell.length_b   1.000
_cell.length_c   1.000
_cell.angle_alpha   90.00
_cell.angle_beta   90.00
_cell.angle_gamma   90.00
#
_symmetry.space_group_name_H-M   'P 1'
#
loop_
_entity.id
_entity.type
_entity.pdbx_description
1 polymer ?
#
loop_
_entity_poly.entity_id
_entity_poly.type
_entity_poly.pdbx_seq_one_letter_code
_entity_poly.pdbx_strand_id
1 'polypeptide(L)'
;MTGLEDVICGLAQSSAAKREPGDYEKDGLLYCGRCRTPKQCIADFGTPVIVGCTCLCEQEKIRAELAEQKRMERMIEIRALRTQGIQDHAIRRYRFDTAEPSKNIVRCQRYVDRWEEMRRHNNGLLFWGGVGTGKTFAAACIANALIGQGYPALVTSLPKILNAGWDKSDLVRQMKHFQLLVLDDLGVERESDYSLEIVQFVVDERYKARLPLIVTTNLTLTELENPSNVRYARIYDRVLEMCVPVHFDGPSRRKAKAQDKMRFAREAFG
;
A
#
# COMPACT_ATOMS: atom_id res chain seq x y z
N MET A 1 28.24 -9.51 -47.91
CA MET A 1 28.76 -10.31 -46.78
C MET A 1 29.69 -9.45 -45.90
N THR A 2 29.28 -8.23 -45.58
CA THR A 2 30.11 -7.26 -44.87
C THR A 2 29.45 -6.76 -43.55
N GLY A 3 28.39 -7.40 -43.07
CA GLY A 3 27.63 -6.89 -41.93
C GLY A 3 27.94 -7.53 -40.57
N LEU A 4 28.41 -8.78 -40.54
CA LEU A 4 28.60 -9.52 -39.29
C LEU A 4 29.99 -9.26 -38.72
N GLU A 5 31.02 -9.21 -39.56
CA GLU A 5 32.39 -8.91 -39.16
C GLU A 5 32.55 -7.47 -38.66
N ASP A 6 31.86 -6.51 -39.30
CA ASP A 6 31.85 -5.11 -38.84
C ASP A 6 31.11 -4.93 -37.49
N VAL A 7 30.04 -5.69 -37.24
CA VAL A 7 29.31 -5.69 -35.99
C VAL A 7 30.15 -6.35 -34.87
N ILE A 8 30.84 -7.46 -35.17
CA ILE A 8 31.71 -8.15 -34.21
C ILE A 8 32.93 -7.29 -33.89
N CYS A 9 33.52 -6.62 -34.89
CA CYS A 9 34.64 -5.71 -34.69
C CYS A 9 34.21 -4.44 -33.89
N GLY A 10 33.01 -3.92 -34.13
CA GLY A 10 32.41 -2.83 -33.37
C GLY A 10 32.10 -3.19 -31.89
N LEU A 11 31.61 -4.40 -31.66
CA LEU A 11 31.38 -4.92 -30.31
C LEU A 11 32.71 -5.18 -29.56
N ALA A 12 33.73 -5.70 -30.22
CA ALA A 12 35.05 -5.91 -29.66
C ALA A 12 35.76 -4.60 -29.31
N GLN A 13 35.59 -3.54 -30.12
CA GLN A 13 36.14 -2.21 -29.82
C GLN A 13 35.37 -1.45 -28.71
N SER A 14 34.07 -1.66 -28.61
CA SER A 14 33.23 -1.07 -27.53
C SER A 14 33.34 -1.80 -26.19
N SER A 15 33.87 -3.03 -26.19
CA SER A 15 34.01 -3.90 -25.03
C SER A 15 35.44 -4.03 -24.49
N ALA A 16 36.35 -3.11 -24.87
CA ALA A 16 37.70 -3.08 -24.32
C ALA A 16 37.62 -2.91 -22.80
N ALA A 17 37.98 -3.97 -22.04
CA ALA A 17 37.97 -3.92 -20.59
C ALA A 17 38.83 -2.77 -20.08
N LYS A 18 38.24 -1.83 -19.36
CA LYS A 18 38.92 -0.70 -18.79
C LYS A 18 39.95 -1.15 -17.75
N ARG A 19 41.21 -0.90 -18.01
CA ARG A 19 42.32 -1.21 -17.08
C ARG A 19 42.32 -0.21 -15.94
N GLU A 20 42.31 -0.72 -14.70
CA GLU A 20 42.36 0.09 -13.48
C GLU A 20 43.74 -0.14 -12.78
N PRO A 21 44.14 0.77 -11.89
CA PRO A 21 45.38 0.58 -11.11
C PRO A 21 45.33 -0.72 -10.29
N GLY A 22 46.35 -1.57 -10.45
CA GLY A 22 46.43 -2.87 -9.80
C GLY A 22 45.93 -4.04 -10.64
N ASP A 23 45.28 -3.81 -11.80
CA ASP A 23 44.91 -4.86 -12.73
C ASP A 23 46.17 -5.49 -13.37
N TYR A 24 46.14 -6.80 -13.57
CA TYR A 24 47.28 -7.55 -14.10
C TYR A 24 46.88 -8.48 -15.24
N GLU A 25 47.84 -8.86 -16.04
CA GLU A 25 47.65 -9.82 -17.13
C GLU A 25 48.11 -11.21 -16.71
N LYS A 26 47.31 -12.19 -17.04
CA LYS A 26 47.58 -13.61 -16.87
C LYS A 26 47.01 -14.40 -18.05
N ASP A 27 47.84 -15.25 -18.66
CA ASP A 27 47.49 -16.07 -19.82
C ASP A 27 46.89 -15.25 -21.01
N GLY A 28 47.36 -14.03 -21.20
CA GLY A 28 46.90 -13.13 -22.27
C GLY A 28 45.56 -12.44 -22.02
N LEU A 29 45.01 -12.56 -20.80
CA LEU A 29 43.73 -11.95 -20.39
C LEU A 29 43.95 -10.98 -19.22
N LEU A 30 43.16 -9.91 -19.16
CA LEU A 30 43.17 -8.94 -18.07
C LEU A 30 42.39 -9.45 -16.86
N TYR A 31 42.99 -9.34 -15.68
CA TYR A 31 42.41 -9.71 -14.38
C TYR A 31 42.31 -8.52 -13.46
N CYS A 32 41.24 -8.47 -12.67
CA CYS A 32 41.03 -7.42 -11.66
C CYS A 32 42.03 -7.54 -10.51
N GLY A 33 42.72 -6.45 -10.18
CA GLY A 33 43.68 -6.39 -9.06
C GLY A 33 43.04 -6.55 -7.68
N ARG A 34 41.75 -6.24 -7.54
CA ARG A 34 41.00 -6.34 -6.28
C ARG A 34 40.48 -7.76 -6.00
N CYS A 35 39.66 -8.32 -6.89
CA CYS A 35 38.99 -9.61 -6.69
C CYS A 35 39.67 -10.77 -7.41
N ARG A 36 40.73 -10.50 -8.18
CA ARG A 36 41.52 -11.49 -8.93
C ARG A 36 40.71 -12.34 -9.92
N THR A 37 39.52 -11.86 -10.33
CA THR A 37 38.71 -12.50 -11.36
C THR A 37 38.97 -11.85 -12.71
N PRO A 38 38.71 -12.55 -13.83
CA PRO A 38 38.97 -12.03 -15.16
C PRO A 38 38.10 -10.81 -15.48
N LYS A 39 38.65 -9.83 -16.17
CA LYS A 39 37.96 -8.70 -16.83
C LYS A 39 37.86 -8.91 -18.33
N GLN A 40 38.42 -9.99 -18.85
CA GLN A 40 38.33 -10.43 -20.23
C GLN A 40 38.10 -11.95 -20.28
N CYS A 41 37.39 -12.40 -21.28
CA CYS A 41 37.21 -13.81 -21.57
C CYS A 41 37.31 -14.04 -23.09
N ILE A 42 37.53 -15.30 -23.48
CA ILE A 42 37.56 -15.71 -24.89
C ILE A 42 36.14 -16.16 -25.25
N ALA A 43 35.52 -15.49 -26.21
CA ALA A 43 34.23 -15.89 -26.79
C ALA A 43 34.51 -16.48 -28.20
N ASP A 44 33.85 -17.59 -28.49
CA ASP A 44 33.98 -18.24 -29.81
C ASP A 44 32.75 -17.90 -30.66
N PHE A 45 32.99 -17.12 -31.72
CA PHE A 45 32.00 -16.76 -32.75
C PHE A 45 32.37 -17.39 -34.12
N GLY A 46 33.01 -18.59 -34.08
CA GLY A 46 33.61 -19.22 -35.28
C GLY A 46 35.12 -18.92 -35.42
N THR A 47 35.57 -17.85 -34.75
CA THR A 47 36.97 -17.51 -34.43
C THR A 47 37.04 -17.05 -32.98
N PRO A 48 38.05 -17.46 -32.20
CA PRO A 48 38.19 -17.02 -30.84
C PRO A 48 38.54 -15.51 -30.77
N VAL A 49 37.72 -14.75 -30.04
CA VAL A 49 37.87 -13.28 -29.85
C VAL A 49 37.93 -13.00 -28.37
N ILE A 50 38.85 -12.14 -27.94
CA ILE A 50 38.92 -11.64 -26.56
C ILE A 50 37.85 -10.55 -26.38
N VAL A 51 36.93 -10.76 -25.47
CA VAL A 51 35.87 -9.81 -25.12
C VAL A 51 35.99 -9.36 -23.66
N GLY A 52 35.57 -8.13 -23.37
CA GLY A 52 35.50 -7.63 -22.00
C GLY A 52 34.39 -8.34 -21.22
N CYS A 53 34.68 -8.68 -19.96
CA CYS A 53 33.68 -9.14 -19.01
C CYS A 53 33.83 -8.40 -17.68
N THR A 54 32.73 -8.32 -16.93
CA THR A 54 32.71 -7.67 -15.61
C THR A 54 33.28 -8.62 -14.54
N CYS A 55 34.31 -8.16 -13.81
CA CYS A 55 34.85 -8.91 -12.66
C CYS A 55 33.82 -8.98 -11.51
N LEU A 56 34.06 -9.89 -10.55
CA LEU A 56 33.09 -10.11 -9.44
C LEU A 56 32.83 -8.84 -8.63
N CYS A 57 33.85 -8.07 -8.30
CA CYS A 57 33.66 -6.84 -7.50
C CYS A 57 32.88 -5.76 -8.27
N GLU A 58 33.00 -5.69 -9.58
CA GLU A 58 32.20 -4.80 -10.42
C GLU A 58 30.76 -5.30 -10.56
N GLN A 59 30.56 -6.61 -10.70
CA GLN A 59 29.23 -7.22 -10.68
C GLN A 59 28.50 -6.96 -9.36
N GLU A 60 29.20 -7.08 -8.23
CA GLU A 60 28.64 -6.77 -6.92
C GLU A 60 28.26 -5.30 -6.78
N LYS A 61 29.10 -4.38 -7.27
CA LYS A 61 28.82 -2.94 -7.29
C LYS A 61 27.59 -2.63 -8.15
N ILE A 62 27.53 -3.12 -9.39
CA ILE A 62 26.37 -2.94 -10.27
C ILE A 62 25.09 -3.52 -9.63
N ARG A 63 25.19 -4.69 -8.98
CA ARG A 63 24.06 -5.32 -8.27
C ARG A 63 23.58 -4.45 -7.11
N ALA A 64 24.51 -3.88 -6.33
CA ALA A 64 24.17 -3.01 -5.21
C ALA A 64 23.53 -1.69 -5.69
N GLU A 65 24.08 -1.06 -6.74
CA GLU A 65 23.51 0.15 -7.33
C GLU A 65 22.10 -0.10 -7.89
N LEU A 66 21.91 -1.21 -8.60
CA LEU A 66 20.59 -1.60 -9.12
C LEU A 66 19.58 -1.91 -8.01
N ALA A 67 20.02 -2.54 -6.92
CA ALA A 67 19.17 -2.80 -5.76
C ALA A 67 18.75 -1.50 -5.06
N GLU A 68 19.66 -0.55 -4.91
CA GLU A 68 19.37 0.76 -4.31
C GLU A 68 18.43 1.59 -5.21
N GLN A 69 18.65 1.59 -6.52
CA GLN A 69 17.75 2.24 -7.47
C GLN A 69 16.32 1.68 -7.35
N LYS A 70 16.15 0.36 -7.38
CA LYS A 70 14.84 -0.29 -7.22
C LYS A 70 14.20 0.05 -5.88
N ARG A 71 14.99 0.15 -4.81
CA ARG A 71 14.51 0.55 -3.49
C ARG A 71 13.98 1.98 -3.51
N MET A 72 14.71 2.92 -4.13
CA MET A 72 14.29 4.31 -4.27
C MET A 72 13.02 4.45 -5.11
N GLU A 73 12.93 3.77 -6.24
CA GLU A 73 11.74 3.74 -7.10
C GLU A 73 10.51 3.26 -6.31
N ARG A 74 10.66 2.16 -5.56
CA ARG A 74 9.59 1.63 -4.71
C ARG A 74 9.17 2.60 -3.59
N MET A 75 10.11 3.33 -2.99
CA MET A 75 9.79 4.34 -1.98
C MET A 75 9.01 5.51 -2.57
N ILE A 76 9.35 5.96 -3.77
CA ILE A 76 8.63 7.02 -4.49
C ILE A 76 7.19 6.56 -4.79
N GLU A 77 7.02 5.34 -5.28
CA GLU A 77 5.70 4.75 -5.56
C GLU A 77 4.84 4.67 -4.29
N ILE A 78 5.35 4.11 -3.20
CA ILE A 78 4.66 4.03 -1.91
C ILE A 78 4.27 5.42 -1.40
N ARG A 79 5.14 6.42 -1.57
CA ARG A 79 4.84 7.80 -1.17
C ARG A 79 3.70 8.38 -2.01
N ALA A 80 3.69 8.14 -3.31
CA ALA A 80 2.62 8.56 -4.21
C ALA A 80 1.28 7.91 -3.82
N LEU A 81 1.25 6.59 -3.65
CA LEU A 81 0.06 5.85 -3.20
C LEU A 81 -0.48 6.39 -1.86
N ARG A 82 0.41 6.69 -0.90
CA ARG A 82 0.00 7.23 0.39
C ARG A 82 -0.59 8.62 0.28
N THR A 83 -0.05 9.45 -0.60
CA THR A 83 -0.56 10.82 -0.82
C THR A 83 -1.92 10.80 -1.49
N GLN A 84 -2.12 9.92 -2.46
CA GLN A 84 -3.40 9.76 -3.16
C GLN A 84 -4.48 9.12 -2.28
N GLY A 85 -4.12 8.08 -1.54
CA GLY A 85 -5.07 7.26 -0.80
C GLY A 85 -5.43 7.78 0.60
N ILE A 86 -4.57 8.56 1.24
CA ILE A 86 -4.81 9.08 2.60
C ILE A 86 -4.50 10.56 2.63
N GLN A 87 -5.55 11.38 2.55
CA GLN A 87 -5.40 12.85 2.55
C GLN A 87 -5.08 13.41 3.94
N ASP A 88 -5.60 12.81 5.01
CA ASP A 88 -5.40 13.25 6.39
C ASP A 88 -4.00 12.88 6.90
N HIS A 89 -3.22 13.91 7.28
CA HIS A 89 -1.87 13.74 7.80
C HIS A 89 -1.79 12.95 9.11
N ALA A 90 -2.81 13.04 9.98
CA ALA A 90 -2.86 12.27 11.22
C ALA A 90 -3.07 10.79 10.92
N ILE A 91 -4.00 10.48 10.01
CA ILE A 91 -4.29 9.11 9.58
C ILE A 91 -3.09 8.45 8.90
N ARG A 92 -2.27 9.20 8.16
CA ARG A 92 -1.02 8.69 7.55
C ARG A 92 -0.02 8.13 8.56
N ARG A 93 -0.13 8.52 9.83
CA ARG A 93 0.79 8.10 10.90
C ARG A 93 0.31 6.86 11.67
N TYR A 94 -0.94 6.42 11.45
CA TYR A 94 -1.47 5.26 12.18
C TYR A 94 -0.81 3.97 11.72
N ARG A 95 -0.20 3.25 12.67
CA ARG A 95 0.53 2.00 12.45
C ARG A 95 0.21 1.00 13.53
N PHE A 96 0.42 -0.28 13.22
CA PHE A 96 0.20 -1.36 14.18
C PHE A 96 1.21 -1.34 15.33
N ASP A 97 2.45 -0.88 15.11
CA ASP A 97 3.49 -0.76 16.15
C ASP A 97 3.19 0.30 17.20
N THR A 98 2.36 1.30 16.84
CA THR A 98 1.88 2.35 17.79
C THR A 98 0.54 2.00 18.42
N ALA A 99 -0.04 0.85 18.08
CA ALA A 99 -1.33 0.41 18.58
C ALA A 99 -1.20 -0.22 19.98
N GLU A 100 -2.15 0.09 20.86
CA GLU A 100 -2.30 -0.69 22.09
C GLU A 100 -2.70 -2.13 21.72
N PRO A 101 -2.02 -3.14 22.26
CA PRO A 101 -2.32 -4.54 21.99
C PRO A 101 -3.78 -4.89 22.29
N SER A 102 -4.47 -5.47 21.32
CA SER A 102 -5.84 -5.96 21.50
C SER A 102 -6.14 -7.09 20.51
N LYS A 103 -7.15 -7.90 20.81
CA LYS A 103 -7.59 -8.97 19.90
C LYS A 103 -7.95 -8.44 18.51
N ASN A 104 -8.55 -7.25 18.44
CA ASN A 104 -8.93 -6.63 17.17
C ASN A 104 -7.70 -6.15 16.36
N ILE A 105 -6.69 -5.60 17.01
CA ILE A 105 -5.43 -5.23 16.34
C ILE A 105 -4.74 -6.47 15.76
N VAL A 106 -4.68 -7.57 16.50
CA VAL A 106 -4.14 -8.84 15.99
C VAL A 106 -4.95 -9.36 14.79
N ARG A 107 -6.28 -9.28 14.83
CA ARG A 107 -7.14 -9.63 13.68
C ARG A 107 -6.84 -8.76 12.46
N CYS A 108 -6.68 -7.46 12.66
CA CYS A 108 -6.33 -6.52 11.59
C CYS A 108 -4.95 -6.81 10.98
N GLN A 109 -3.95 -7.18 11.78
CA GLN A 109 -2.65 -7.62 11.28
C GLN A 109 -2.77 -8.89 10.43
N ARG A 110 -3.48 -9.92 10.93
CA ARG A 110 -3.74 -11.14 10.17
C ARG A 110 -4.48 -10.89 8.85
N TYR A 111 -5.38 -9.91 8.82
CA TYR A 111 -6.05 -9.50 7.58
C TYR A 111 -5.04 -8.97 6.55
N VAL A 112 -4.09 -8.14 6.98
CA VAL A 112 -3.01 -7.63 6.12
C VAL A 112 -2.07 -8.76 5.68
N ASP A 113 -1.68 -9.66 6.59
CA ASP A 113 -0.79 -10.78 6.29
C ASP A 113 -1.39 -11.74 5.25
N ARG A 114 -2.73 -11.83 5.23
CA ARG A 114 -3.48 -12.68 4.28
C ARG A 114 -4.18 -11.86 3.18
N TRP A 115 -3.69 -10.66 2.88
CA TRP A 115 -4.36 -9.73 1.98
C TRP A 115 -4.72 -10.32 0.62
N GLU A 116 -3.81 -11.05 -0.02
CA GLU A 116 -4.08 -11.65 -1.34
C GLU A 116 -5.26 -12.64 -1.32
N GLU A 117 -5.42 -13.37 -0.22
CA GLU A 117 -6.56 -14.26 -0.01
C GLU A 117 -7.84 -13.47 0.24
N MET A 118 -7.79 -12.47 1.13
CA MET A 118 -8.94 -11.61 1.42
C MET A 118 -9.43 -10.90 0.16
N ARG A 119 -8.51 -10.39 -0.64
CA ARG A 119 -8.82 -9.72 -1.91
C ARG A 119 -9.47 -10.66 -2.92
N ARG A 120 -8.95 -11.87 -3.09
CA ARG A 120 -9.52 -12.86 -4.04
C ARG A 120 -10.94 -13.27 -3.67
N HIS A 121 -11.24 -13.35 -2.39
CA HIS A 121 -12.58 -13.70 -1.88
C HIS A 121 -13.49 -12.49 -1.68
N ASN A 122 -13.05 -11.28 -1.99
CA ASN A 122 -13.77 -10.03 -1.72
C ASN A 122 -14.20 -9.88 -0.26
N ASN A 123 -13.37 -10.37 0.69
CA ASN A 123 -13.65 -10.30 2.11
C ASN A 123 -13.28 -8.93 2.68
N GLY A 124 -14.27 -8.08 2.89
CA GLY A 124 -14.15 -6.82 3.61
C GLY A 124 -14.31 -6.98 5.12
N LEU A 125 -14.24 -5.87 5.84
CA LEU A 125 -14.43 -5.81 7.31
C LEU A 125 -15.43 -4.72 7.67
N LEU A 126 -16.34 -5.02 8.59
CA LEU A 126 -17.27 -4.06 9.18
C LEU A 126 -16.89 -3.84 10.65
N PHE A 127 -16.27 -2.70 10.95
CA PHE A 127 -15.93 -2.31 12.32
C PHE A 127 -17.09 -1.55 12.95
N TRP A 128 -17.72 -2.15 13.92
CA TRP A 128 -18.88 -1.59 14.60
C TRP A 128 -18.67 -1.48 16.11
N GLY A 129 -19.42 -0.60 16.79
CA GLY A 129 -19.35 -0.41 18.24
C GLY A 129 -19.21 1.04 18.67
N GLY A 130 -19.06 1.28 19.96
CA GLY A 130 -19.09 2.61 20.57
C GLY A 130 -18.10 3.63 20.02
N VAL A 131 -18.36 4.91 20.27
CA VAL A 131 -17.51 6.03 19.85
C VAL A 131 -16.16 6.00 20.59
N GLY A 132 -15.06 6.17 19.84
CA GLY A 132 -13.71 6.29 20.41
C GLY A 132 -13.03 4.96 20.76
N THR A 133 -13.60 3.81 20.39
CA THR A 133 -13.05 2.47 20.62
C THR A 133 -11.88 2.09 19.73
N GLY A 134 -11.56 2.90 18.69
CA GLY A 134 -10.38 2.70 17.84
C GLY A 134 -10.67 2.12 16.45
N LYS A 135 -11.93 2.09 15.99
CA LYS A 135 -12.34 1.59 14.67
C LYS A 135 -11.58 2.25 13.52
N THR A 136 -11.68 3.58 13.42
CA THR A 136 -10.96 4.39 12.40
C THR A 136 -9.46 4.17 12.44
N PHE A 137 -8.88 4.09 13.66
CA PHE A 137 -7.46 3.83 13.85
C PHE A 137 -7.06 2.47 13.25
N ALA A 138 -7.79 1.41 13.58
CA ALA A 138 -7.51 0.06 13.09
C ALA A 138 -7.67 -0.06 11.56
N ALA A 139 -8.73 0.54 11.00
CA ALA A 139 -8.95 0.59 9.55
C ALA A 139 -7.82 1.33 8.83
N ALA A 140 -7.37 2.45 9.39
CA ALA A 140 -6.26 3.21 8.85
C ALA A 140 -4.91 2.47 8.98
N CYS A 141 -4.69 1.70 10.05
CA CYS A 141 -3.51 0.83 10.17
C CYS A 141 -3.44 -0.20 9.04
N ILE A 142 -4.59 -0.84 8.71
CA ILE A 142 -4.68 -1.78 7.58
C ILE A 142 -4.31 -1.06 6.27
N ALA A 143 -4.94 0.09 5.98
CA ALA A 143 -4.69 0.84 4.75
C ALA A 143 -3.23 1.27 4.63
N ASN A 144 -2.62 1.80 5.70
CA ASN A 144 -1.21 2.19 5.71
C ASN A 144 -0.26 1.00 5.52
N ALA A 145 -0.56 -0.15 6.10
CA ALA A 145 0.23 -1.36 5.96
C ALA A 145 0.19 -1.88 4.52
N LEU A 146 -1.01 -1.92 3.90
CA LEU A 146 -1.18 -2.34 2.51
C LEU A 146 -0.49 -1.38 1.52
N ILE A 147 -0.59 -0.06 1.74
CA ILE A 147 0.16 0.94 0.97
C ILE A 147 1.67 0.69 1.11
N GLY A 148 2.16 0.36 2.30
CA GLY A 148 3.56 0.00 2.53
C GLY A 148 4.02 -1.25 1.76
N GLN A 149 3.09 -2.14 1.42
CA GLN A 149 3.31 -3.31 0.57
C GLN A 149 3.16 -3.01 -0.94
N GLY A 150 2.71 -1.79 -1.30
CA GLY A 150 2.50 -1.36 -2.69
C GLY A 150 1.07 -1.52 -3.20
N TYR A 151 0.10 -1.84 -2.33
CA TYR A 151 -1.31 -1.93 -2.72
C TYR A 151 -2.01 -0.59 -2.58
N PRO A 152 -2.66 -0.08 -3.65
CA PRO A 152 -3.46 1.14 -3.57
C PRO A 152 -4.62 0.99 -2.58
N ALA A 153 -4.68 1.87 -1.56
CA ALA A 153 -5.78 1.90 -0.60
C ALA A 153 -6.26 3.32 -0.38
N LEU A 154 -7.58 3.53 -0.35
CA LEU A 154 -8.23 4.83 -0.10
C LEU A 154 -8.88 4.83 1.27
N VAL A 155 -8.57 5.84 2.09
CA VAL A 155 -9.29 6.12 3.34
C VAL A 155 -10.08 7.39 3.18
N THR A 156 -11.40 7.28 3.20
CA THR A 156 -12.33 8.39 2.99
C THR A 156 -13.55 8.27 3.89
N SER A 157 -14.40 9.28 3.86
CA SER A 157 -15.72 9.30 4.50
C SER A 157 -16.71 9.93 3.56
N LEU A 158 -18.00 9.76 3.79
CA LEU A 158 -19.03 10.35 2.93
C LEU A 158 -18.89 11.88 2.82
N PRO A 159 -18.70 12.66 3.91
CA PRO A 159 -18.48 14.09 3.78
C PRO A 159 -17.28 14.45 2.89
N LYS A 160 -16.20 13.67 2.93
CA LYS A 160 -15.04 13.90 2.05
C LYS A 160 -15.38 13.64 0.59
N ILE A 161 -16.13 12.59 0.30
CA ILE A 161 -16.58 12.27 -1.07
C ILE A 161 -17.46 13.41 -1.61
N LEU A 162 -18.42 13.86 -0.83
CA LEU A 162 -19.33 14.95 -1.22
C LEU A 162 -18.58 16.27 -1.46
N ASN A 163 -17.58 16.59 -0.63
CA ASN A 163 -16.80 17.81 -0.74
C ASN A 163 -15.70 17.75 -1.81
N ALA A 164 -15.36 16.56 -2.31
CA ALA A 164 -14.36 16.40 -3.36
C ALA A 164 -14.81 16.92 -4.73
N GLY A 165 -16.10 17.16 -4.91
CA GLY A 165 -16.66 17.63 -6.19
C GLY A 165 -16.57 16.61 -7.33
N TRP A 166 -16.39 15.33 -7.00
CA TRP A 166 -16.32 14.24 -7.98
C TRP A 166 -17.67 14.03 -8.66
N ASP A 167 -17.66 13.96 -9.98
CA ASP A 167 -18.80 13.46 -10.72
C ASP A 167 -18.91 11.92 -10.63
N LYS A 168 -19.98 11.33 -11.20
CA LYS A 168 -20.18 9.88 -11.15
C LYS A 168 -19.06 9.11 -11.86
N SER A 169 -18.45 9.65 -12.91
CA SER A 169 -17.36 8.99 -13.64
C SER A 169 -16.05 9.00 -12.83
N ASP A 170 -15.78 10.10 -12.14
CA ASP A 170 -14.66 10.21 -11.20
C ASP A 170 -14.80 9.21 -10.05
N LEU A 171 -16.00 9.11 -9.46
CA LEU A 171 -16.29 8.14 -8.41
C LEU A 171 -16.05 6.70 -8.88
N VAL A 172 -16.55 6.31 -10.05
CA VAL A 172 -16.29 4.97 -10.62
C VAL A 172 -14.80 4.72 -10.77
N ARG A 173 -14.07 5.69 -11.32
CA ARG A 173 -12.63 5.58 -11.50
C ARG A 173 -11.89 5.40 -10.18
N GLN A 174 -12.23 6.21 -9.16
CA GLN A 174 -11.65 6.10 -7.83
C GLN A 174 -11.98 4.75 -7.18
N MET A 175 -13.24 4.31 -7.25
CA MET A 175 -13.67 3.05 -6.65
C MET A 175 -13.00 1.82 -7.28
N LYS A 176 -12.59 1.89 -8.54
CA LYS A 176 -11.90 0.79 -9.26
C LYS A 176 -10.37 0.86 -9.14
N HIS A 177 -9.81 2.07 -9.00
CA HIS A 177 -8.36 2.25 -8.89
C HIS A 177 -7.79 1.67 -7.59
N PHE A 178 -8.46 1.91 -6.45
CA PHE A 178 -7.98 1.44 -5.16
C PHE A 178 -8.40 -0.01 -4.89
N GLN A 179 -7.44 -0.85 -4.54
CA GLN A 179 -7.71 -2.25 -4.22
C GLN A 179 -8.48 -2.40 -2.90
N LEU A 180 -8.19 -1.54 -1.91
CA LEU A 180 -8.96 -1.43 -0.68
C LEU A 180 -9.61 -0.05 -0.58
N LEU A 181 -10.89 -0.01 -0.22
CA LEU A 181 -11.59 1.20 0.21
C LEU A 181 -11.91 1.10 1.71
N VAL A 182 -11.55 2.14 2.46
CA VAL A 182 -12.03 2.36 3.83
C VAL A 182 -13.04 3.48 3.79
N LEU A 183 -14.30 3.16 4.10
CA LEU A 183 -15.39 4.12 4.26
C LEU A 183 -15.62 4.34 5.76
N ASP A 184 -15.13 5.47 6.26
CA ASP A 184 -15.15 5.79 7.69
C ASP A 184 -16.46 6.48 8.10
N ASP A 185 -16.97 6.14 9.29
CA ASP A 185 -18.13 6.70 9.94
C ASP A 185 -19.44 6.59 9.10
N LEU A 186 -19.77 5.39 8.59
CA LEU A 186 -21.06 5.10 7.96
C LEU A 186 -22.22 5.25 8.98
N GLY A 187 -23.31 5.91 8.61
CA GLY A 187 -24.49 6.13 9.44
C GLY A 187 -24.45 7.40 10.28
N VAL A 188 -23.48 8.30 10.04
CA VAL A 188 -23.40 9.65 10.66
C VAL A 188 -23.84 10.74 9.68
N GLU A 189 -24.26 10.33 8.49
CA GLU A 189 -24.65 11.23 7.41
C GLU A 189 -25.91 12.05 7.79
N ARG A 190 -25.93 13.31 7.38
CA ARG A 190 -27.19 14.05 7.32
C ARG A 190 -28.11 13.31 6.36
N GLU A 191 -29.35 13.05 6.76
CA GLU A 191 -30.39 12.37 5.99
C GLU A 191 -30.81 13.21 4.75
N SER A 192 -29.91 13.44 3.81
CA SER A 192 -30.26 13.98 2.51
C SER A 192 -30.33 12.85 1.48
N ASP A 193 -31.32 12.92 0.59
CA ASP A 193 -31.48 11.96 -0.49
C ASP A 193 -30.21 11.83 -1.35
N TYR A 194 -29.52 12.94 -1.56
CA TYR A 194 -28.26 12.98 -2.30
C TYR A 194 -27.13 12.24 -1.58
N SER A 195 -27.00 12.39 -0.27
CA SER A 195 -25.98 11.67 0.52
C SER A 195 -26.18 10.16 0.44
N LEU A 196 -27.45 9.71 0.56
CA LEU A 196 -27.81 8.31 0.44
C LEU A 196 -27.52 7.74 -0.95
N GLU A 197 -27.86 8.49 -2.01
CA GLU A 197 -27.57 8.11 -3.39
C GLU A 197 -26.05 7.86 -3.59
N ILE A 198 -25.21 8.76 -3.07
CA ILE A 198 -23.76 8.62 -3.19
C ILE A 198 -23.22 7.42 -2.40
N VAL A 199 -23.68 7.20 -1.16
CA VAL A 199 -23.26 6.01 -0.39
C VAL A 199 -23.67 4.73 -1.10
N GLN A 200 -24.93 4.66 -1.53
CA GLN A 200 -25.42 3.52 -2.27
C GLN A 200 -24.58 3.27 -3.53
N PHE A 201 -24.31 4.33 -4.29
CA PHE A 201 -23.51 4.25 -5.49
C PHE A 201 -22.07 3.72 -5.20
N VAL A 202 -21.41 4.23 -4.17
CA VAL A 202 -20.07 3.78 -3.78
C VAL A 202 -20.05 2.32 -3.37
N VAL A 203 -21.00 1.89 -2.54
CA VAL A 203 -21.11 0.49 -2.11
C VAL A 203 -21.43 -0.43 -3.30
N ASP A 204 -22.34 0.00 -4.19
CA ASP A 204 -22.72 -0.74 -5.39
C ASP A 204 -21.53 -0.96 -6.34
N GLU A 205 -20.73 0.08 -6.57
CA GLU A 205 -19.56 -0.02 -7.46
C GLU A 205 -18.46 -0.91 -6.85
N ARG A 206 -18.27 -0.88 -5.54
CA ARG A 206 -17.35 -1.82 -4.86
C ARG A 206 -17.85 -3.26 -4.94
N TYR A 207 -19.14 -3.48 -4.73
CA TYR A 207 -19.78 -4.78 -4.86
C TYR A 207 -19.60 -5.36 -6.28
N LYS A 208 -19.95 -4.60 -7.31
CA LYS A 208 -19.79 -5.00 -8.72
C LYS A 208 -18.34 -5.27 -9.11
N ALA A 209 -17.41 -4.45 -8.60
CA ALA A 209 -15.98 -4.59 -8.88
C ALA A 209 -15.32 -5.77 -8.14
N ARG A 210 -16.00 -6.39 -7.18
CA ARG A 210 -15.47 -7.43 -6.29
C ARG A 210 -14.17 -7.01 -5.63
N LEU A 211 -14.16 -5.80 -5.08
CA LEU A 211 -13.01 -5.23 -4.39
C LEU A 211 -13.33 -5.02 -2.91
N PRO A 212 -12.46 -5.47 -1.98
CA PRO A 212 -12.72 -5.39 -0.55
C PRO A 212 -13.03 -3.97 -0.06
N LEU A 213 -13.96 -3.90 0.89
CA LEU A 213 -14.41 -2.70 1.55
C LEU A 213 -14.21 -2.85 3.06
N ILE A 214 -13.65 -1.84 3.72
CA ILE A 214 -13.68 -1.72 5.18
C ILE A 214 -14.63 -0.59 5.52
N VAL A 215 -15.62 -0.87 6.34
CA VAL A 215 -16.58 0.13 6.84
C VAL A 215 -16.38 0.30 8.34
N THR A 216 -16.39 1.52 8.82
CA THR A 216 -16.52 1.79 10.26
C THR A 216 -17.87 2.44 10.54
N THR A 217 -18.50 2.08 11.65
CA THR A 217 -19.80 2.62 12.06
C THR A 217 -19.96 2.62 13.57
N ASN A 218 -20.78 3.54 14.07
CA ASN A 218 -21.21 3.53 15.46
C ASN A 218 -22.56 2.82 15.66
N LEU A 219 -23.20 2.40 14.56
CA LEU A 219 -24.44 1.61 14.61
C LEU A 219 -24.15 0.22 15.17
N THR A 220 -25.14 -0.35 15.85
CA THR A 220 -25.13 -1.75 16.28
C THR A 220 -25.42 -2.69 15.12
N LEU A 221 -25.09 -3.97 15.24
CA LEU A 221 -25.46 -4.96 14.23
C LEU A 221 -26.99 -5.04 14.03
N THR A 222 -27.74 -4.94 15.12
CA THR A 222 -29.22 -4.95 15.06
C THR A 222 -29.77 -3.77 14.25
N GLU A 223 -29.20 -2.58 14.36
CA GLU A 223 -29.58 -1.40 13.55
C GLU A 223 -29.21 -1.55 12.08
N LEU A 224 -28.10 -2.24 11.79
CA LEU A 224 -27.68 -2.54 10.43
C LEU A 224 -28.55 -3.64 9.78
N GLU A 225 -28.93 -4.67 10.55
CA GLU A 225 -29.77 -5.77 10.09
C GLU A 225 -31.25 -5.34 9.94
N ASN A 226 -31.72 -4.41 10.79
CA ASN A 226 -33.10 -3.95 10.85
C ASN A 226 -33.16 -2.41 10.80
N PRO A 227 -32.77 -1.78 9.70
CA PRO A 227 -32.81 -0.33 9.58
C PRO A 227 -34.24 0.20 9.56
N SER A 228 -34.50 1.26 10.31
CA SER A 228 -35.81 1.93 10.35
C SER A 228 -36.19 2.54 9.01
N ASN A 229 -35.23 2.86 8.16
CA ASN A 229 -35.43 3.43 6.83
C ASN A 229 -35.07 2.40 5.75
N VAL A 230 -36.03 2.05 4.91
CA VAL A 230 -35.90 1.07 3.81
C VAL A 230 -34.79 1.45 2.82
N ARG A 231 -34.46 2.75 2.67
CA ARG A 231 -33.36 3.18 1.79
C ARG A 231 -32.00 2.71 2.26
N TYR A 232 -31.77 2.63 3.59
CA TYR A 232 -30.55 2.08 4.17
C TYR A 232 -30.49 0.56 4.09
N ALA A 233 -31.64 -0.12 4.04
CA ALA A 233 -31.68 -1.57 4.03
C ALA A 233 -30.83 -2.16 2.90
N ARG A 234 -30.94 -1.61 1.68
CA ARG A 234 -30.16 -2.08 0.53
C ARG A 234 -28.65 -1.84 0.68
N ILE A 235 -28.27 -0.72 1.30
CA ILE A 235 -26.86 -0.37 1.54
C ILE A 235 -26.27 -1.31 2.57
N TYR A 236 -26.97 -1.48 3.69
CA TYR A 236 -26.48 -2.30 4.81
C TYR A 236 -26.47 -3.80 4.46
N ASP A 237 -27.46 -4.29 3.71
CA ASP A 237 -27.49 -5.66 3.21
C ASP A 237 -26.22 -5.99 2.40
N ARG A 238 -25.82 -5.12 1.46
CA ARG A 238 -24.57 -5.30 0.71
C ARG A 238 -23.31 -5.16 1.54
N VAL A 239 -23.29 -4.24 2.51
CA VAL A 239 -22.16 -4.10 3.43
C VAL A 239 -22.02 -5.37 4.29
N LEU A 240 -23.12 -5.94 4.78
CA LEU A 240 -23.11 -7.17 5.56
C LEU A 240 -22.72 -8.39 4.72
N GLU A 241 -23.08 -8.42 3.43
CA GLU A 241 -22.65 -9.47 2.49
C GLU A 241 -21.14 -9.39 2.20
N MET A 242 -20.61 -8.18 1.98
CA MET A 242 -19.19 -7.96 1.62
C MET A 242 -18.24 -7.99 2.80
N CYS A 243 -18.69 -7.69 4.01
CA CYS A 243 -17.85 -7.36 5.15
C CYS A 243 -18.12 -8.25 6.35
N VAL A 244 -17.05 -8.85 6.89
CA VAL A 244 -17.11 -9.61 8.14
C VAL A 244 -17.22 -8.66 9.32
N PRO A 245 -18.27 -8.77 10.17
CA PRO A 245 -18.43 -7.90 11.34
C PRO A 245 -17.36 -8.14 12.41
N VAL A 246 -16.76 -7.06 12.88
CA VAL A 246 -15.77 -7.05 13.97
C VAL A 246 -16.21 -6.03 15.02
N HIS A 247 -16.55 -6.51 16.20
CA HIS A 247 -16.98 -5.66 17.31
C HIS A 247 -15.78 -4.98 17.97
N PHE A 248 -15.84 -3.65 18.07
CA PHE A 248 -14.92 -2.82 18.81
C PHE A 248 -15.58 -2.38 20.12
N ASP A 249 -15.39 -3.16 21.13
CA ASP A 249 -15.82 -2.91 22.50
C ASP A 249 -14.77 -2.17 23.33
N GLY A 250 -15.17 -1.74 24.53
CA GLY A 250 -14.31 -1.12 25.52
C GLY A 250 -14.47 0.40 25.68
N PRO A 251 -13.70 1.00 26.58
CA PRO A 251 -13.80 2.42 26.89
C PRO A 251 -13.31 3.31 25.75
N SER A 252 -13.85 4.51 25.69
CA SER A 252 -13.39 5.51 24.70
C SER A 252 -11.96 5.94 24.97
N ARG A 253 -11.03 5.61 24.07
CA ARG A 253 -9.62 6.05 24.11
C ARG A 253 -9.48 7.57 24.00
N ARG A 254 -10.45 8.24 23.35
CA ARG A 254 -10.50 9.71 23.27
C ARG A 254 -10.77 10.32 24.65
N LYS A 255 -11.68 9.72 25.46
CA LYS A 255 -11.96 10.16 26.83
C LYS A 255 -10.76 9.97 27.74
N ALA A 256 -10.07 8.82 27.65
CA ALA A 256 -8.86 8.56 28.43
C ALA A 256 -7.76 9.60 28.12
N LYS A 257 -7.48 9.84 26.83
CA LYS A 257 -6.51 10.89 26.43
C LYS A 257 -6.91 12.30 26.90
N ALA A 258 -8.20 12.63 26.91
CA ALA A 258 -8.67 13.91 27.42
C ALA A 258 -8.45 14.04 28.94
N GLN A 259 -8.68 12.97 29.69
CA GLN A 259 -8.42 12.92 31.14
C GLN A 259 -6.92 13.08 31.45
N ASP A 260 -6.05 12.40 30.68
CA ASP A 260 -4.60 12.56 30.82
C ASP A 260 -4.13 13.98 30.54
N LYS A 261 -4.67 14.62 29.48
CA LYS A 261 -4.39 16.03 29.19
C LYS A 261 -4.85 16.95 30.29
N MET A 262 -6.04 16.72 30.86
CA MET A 262 -6.55 17.51 31.99
C MET A 262 -5.69 17.34 33.25
N ARG A 263 -5.23 16.12 33.53
CA ARG A 263 -4.30 15.85 34.63
C ARG A 263 -3.01 16.61 34.46
N PHE A 264 -2.36 16.48 33.30
CA PHE A 264 -1.14 17.22 32.98
C PHE A 264 -1.32 18.74 33.06
N ALA A 265 -2.45 19.28 32.56
CA ALA A 265 -2.73 20.70 32.60
C ALA A 265 -2.88 21.22 34.05
N ARG A 266 -3.54 20.45 34.94
CA ARG A 266 -3.63 20.77 36.37
C ARG A 266 -2.26 20.78 37.06
N GLU A 267 -1.41 19.81 36.74
CA GLU A 267 -0.05 19.74 37.25
C GLU A 267 0.85 20.89 36.74
N ALA A 268 0.64 21.34 35.50
CA ALA A 268 1.47 22.36 34.85
C ALA A 268 1.03 23.80 35.13
N PHE A 269 -0.28 24.01 35.40
CA PHE A 269 -0.84 25.36 35.56
C PHE A 269 -1.25 25.69 37.03
N GLY A 270 -1.10 24.74 37.92
CA GLY A 270 -1.41 24.90 39.37
C GLY A 270 -2.85 24.55 39.66
#